data_351afeaf5fefcd0418d1fe155def7b56
#
_entry.id   351afeaf5fefcd0418d1fe155def7b56
#
_cell.length_a   1.000
_cell.length_b   1.000
_cell.length_c   1.000
_cell.angle_alpha   90.00
_cell.angle_beta   90.00
_cell.angle_gamma   90.00
#
_symmetry.space_group_name_H-M   'P 1'
#
loop_
_entity.id
_entity.type
_entity.pdbx_description
1 polymer ?
#
loop_
_entity_poly.entity_id
_entity_poly.type
_entity_poly.pdbx_seq_one_letter_code
_entity_poly.pdbx_strand_id
1 'polypeptide(L)'
;QMCIRDSAKAADTAVTIIANTESELTIDINRHFEYSRLIEDIVEVQALSSLRQFYTEDAGYSLAVRVDTDLHACGTGFGDGGAVVHGAAATDYQHTGCFFNDGGTTTQYTDDTAVAADIFSDAFYRDMIQKLDDNNVPMEGRVLVIPPSVRKTIMGLDRYVSSDFVTGQTTNSGLIGNLYGVDVYVSNNCATIEAAGDNTASSIDTRGALLFHKDAIVLAEQQSVRSQTQYKQEYLSTLYTADCLYGVQVYRPEAGFVLAIAE
;
A
#
# COMPACT_ATOMS: atom_id res chain seq x y z
N GLN A 1 16.20 11.96 -2.91
CA GLN A 1 16.84 12.90 -1.99
C GLN A 1 17.09 14.22 -2.72
N MET A 2 16.32 15.26 -2.42
CA MET A 2 16.61 16.60 -2.91
C MET A 2 17.77 17.15 -2.06
N CYS A 3 18.98 16.73 -2.40
CA CYS A 3 20.16 17.28 -1.76
C CYS A 3 20.40 18.70 -2.29
N ILE A 4 20.42 19.68 -1.40
CA ILE A 4 20.94 21.00 -1.73
C ILE A 4 22.43 20.80 -2.06
N ARG A 5 22.76 20.88 -3.34
CA ARG A 5 24.13 20.67 -3.86
C ARG A 5 24.77 21.98 -4.28
N ASP A 6 24.43 23.05 -3.60
CA ASP A 6 25.00 24.37 -3.85
C ASP A 6 25.80 24.85 -2.64
N SER A 7 26.77 25.69 -2.92
CA SER A 7 27.55 26.40 -1.91
C SER A 7 27.70 27.87 -2.32
N ALA A 8 27.59 28.77 -1.33
CA ALA A 8 27.78 30.19 -1.58
C ALA A 8 29.23 30.46 -2.05
N LYS A 9 29.40 31.07 -3.22
CA LYS A 9 30.68 31.42 -3.77
C LYS A 9 31.01 32.89 -3.47
N ALA A 10 32.14 33.14 -2.82
CA ALA A 10 32.70 34.51 -2.69
C ALA A 10 33.42 34.95 -3.98
N ALA A 11 33.48 36.27 -4.21
CA ALA A 11 34.26 36.81 -5.32
C ALA A 11 35.72 36.39 -5.20
N ASP A 12 36.38 36.14 -6.34
CA ASP A 12 37.79 35.77 -6.46
C ASP A 12 38.25 34.48 -5.77
N THR A 13 37.33 33.62 -5.35
CA THR A 13 37.65 32.29 -4.81
C THR A 13 37.36 31.18 -5.83
N ALA A 14 38.11 30.08 -5.78
CA ALA A 14 37.83 28.89 -6.60
C ALA A 14 36.50 28.27 -6.19
N VAL A 15 35.81 27.62 -7.14
CA VAL A 15 34.59 26.84 -6.87
C VAL A 15 34.87 25.66 -5.95
N THR A 16 34.03 25.45 -4.95
CA THR A 16 34.09 24.25 -4.10
C THR A 16 33.57 23.06 -4.91
N ILE A 17 34.42 22.06 -5.14
CA ILE A 17 34.01 20.81 -5.78
C ILE A 17 33.39 19.93 -4.69
N ILE A 18 32.06 19.73 -4.76
CA ILE A 18 31.35 18.85 -3.86
C ILE A 18 31.48 17.42 -4.39
N ALA A 19 31.99 16.51 -3.55
CA ALA A 19 32.07 15.10 -3.90
C ALA A 19 30.65 14.51 -4.17
N ASN A 20 30.54 13.77 -5.25
CA ASN A 20 29.28 13.06 -5.55
C ASN A 20 29.19 11.81 -4.63
N THR A 21 28.16 11.77 -3.80
CA THR A 21 27.87 10.60 -2.98
C THR A 21 26.71 9.84 -3.62
N GLU A 22 26.96 8.65 -4.09
CA GLU A 22 25.98 7.78 -4.70
C GLU A 22 25.60 6.68 -3.71
N SER A 23 24.32 6.37 -3.61
CA SER A 23 23.80 5.23 -2.87
C SER A 23 23.12 4.27 -3.83
N GLU A 24 23.38 2.99 -3.69
CA GLU A 24 22.78 1.91 -4.46
C GLU A 24 21.62 1.31 -3.67
N LEU A 25 20.50 1.06 -4.34
CA LEU A 25 19.39 0.27 -3.83
C LEU A 25 19.28 -1.01 -4.65
N THR A 26 19.38 -2.15 -3.99
CA THR A 26 19.20 -3.46 -4.60
C THR A 26 17.76 -3.90 -4.45
N ILE A 27 17.10 -4.31 -5.53
CA ILE A 27 15.75 -4.86 -5.53
C ILE A 27 15.85 -6.35 -5.79
N ASP A 28 15.45 -7.15 -4.81
CA ASP A 28 15.42 -8.61 -4.93
C ASP A 28 14.14 -9.06 -5.64
N ILE A 29 14.30 -9.73 -6.78
CA ILE A 29 13.20 -10.33 -7.52
C ILE A 29 13.07 -11.78 -7.08
N ASN A 30 12.32 -12.01 -6.03
CA ASN A 30 12.17 -13.32 -5.38
C ASN A 30 10.72 -13.80 -5.26
N ARG A 31 9.75 -13.03 -5.79
CA ARG A 31 8.32 -13.33 -5.69
C ARG A 31 7.84 -13.99 -6.96
N HIS A 32 7.82 -15.32 -6.96
CA HIS A 32 7.29 -16.13 -8.05
C HIS A 32 5.97 -16.78 -7.61
N PHE A 33 4.87 -16.31 -8.18
CA PHE A 33 3.54 -16.85 -7.87
C PHE A 33 2.95 -17.53 -9.08
N GLU A 34 2.23 -18.62 -8.81
CA GLU A 34 1.56 -19.44 -9.80
C GLU A 34 0.08 -19.60 -9.47
N TYR A 35 -0.71 -19.72 -10.51
CA TYR A 35 -2.08 -20.16 -10.46
C TYR A 35 -2.23 -21.36 -11.40
N SER A 36 -2.69 -22.51 -10.91
CA SER A 36 -2.87 -23.70 -11.72
C SER A 36 -4.24 -24.34 -11.48
N ARG A 37 -4.91 -24.73 -12.59
CA ARG A 37 -6.19 -25.43 -12.57
C ARG A 37 -6.22 -26.53 -13.60
N LEU A 38 -6.79 -27.66 -13.21
CA LEU A 38 -7.05 -28.79 -14.07
C LEU A 38 -8.52 -28.75 -14.51
N ILE A 39 -8.76 -28.65 -15.81
CA ILE A 39 -10.09 -28.55 -16.40
C ILE A 39 -10.39 -29.89 -17.06
N GLU A 40 -11.32 -30.64 -16.51
CA GLU A 40 -11.75 -31.93 -17.05
C GLU A 40 -12.62 -31.76 -18.31
N ASP A 41 -12.37 -32.58 -19.32
CA ASP A 41 -13.09 -32.49 -20.60
C ASP A 41 -14.60 -32.73 -20.41
N ILE A 42 -14.99 -33.62 -19.51
CA ILE A 42 -16.40 -33.91 -19.24
C ILE A 42 -17.12 -32.70 -18.62
N VAL A 43 -16.45 -31.98 -17.74
CA VAL A 43 -17.02 -30.79 -17.10
C VAL A 43 -17.14 -29.64 -18.09
N GLU A 44 -16.16 -29.46 -18.99
CA GLU A 44 -16.20 -28.45 -20.04
C GLU A 44 -17.34 -28.68 -21.03
N VAL A 45 -17.58 -29.96 -21.41
CA VAL A 45 -18.68 -30.32 -22.34
C VAL A 45 -20.06 -30.14 -21.69
N GLN A 46 -20.19 -30.37 -20.38
CA GLN A 46 -21.45 -30.22 -19.66
C GLN A 46 -21.73 -28.81 -19.16
N ALA A 47 -20.74 -27.92 -19.19
CA ALA A 47 -20.88 -26.55 -18.73
C ALA A 47 -21.71 -25.71 -19.73
N LEU A 48 -22.57 -24.85 -19.19
CA LEU A 48 -23.38 -23.90 -19.96
C LEU A 48 -22.56 -22.70 -20.49
N SER A 49 -21.37 -22.48 -19.97
CA SER A 49 -20.47 -21.39 -20.30
C SER A 49 -19.04 -21.90 -20.43
N SER A 50 -18.17 -21.12 -21.08
CA SER A 50 -16.75 -21.46 -21.22
C SER A 50 -16.05 -21.40 -19.86
N LEU A 51 -15.77 -22.56 -19.26
CA LEU A 51 -14.97 -22.66 -18.04
C LEU A 51 -13.55 -22.18 -18.23
N ARG A 52 -13.01 -22.33 -19.40
CA ARG A 52 -11.64 -21.87 -19.72
C ARG A 52 -11.52 -20.35 -19.60
N GLN A 53 -12.50 -19.60 -20.13
CA GLN A 53 -12.53 -18.15 -19.98
C GLN A 53 -12.64 -17.75 -18.51
N PHE A 54 -13.54 -18.39 -17.77
CA PHE A 54 -13.72 -18.13 -16.34
C PHE A 54 -12.42 -18.31 -15.55
N TYR A 55 -11.71 -19.43 -15.75
CA TYR A 55 -10.44 -19.66 -15.05
C TYR A 55 -9.31 -18.73 -15.50
N THR A 56 -9.34 -18.25 -16.75
CA THR A 56 -8.37 -17.25 -17.22
C THR A 56 -8.57 -15.91 -16.53
N GLU A 57 -9.82 -15.48 -16.39
CA GLU A 57 -10.17 -14.22 -15.70
C GLU A 57 -9.86 -14.32 -14.19
N ASP A 58 -10.19 -15.46 -13.56
CA ASP A 58 -9.90 -15.74 -12.14
C ASP A 58 -8.39 -15.75 -11.86
N ALA A 59 -7.60 -16.34 -12.75
CA ALA A 59 -6.14 -16.35 -12.65
C ALA A 59 -5.56 -14.92 -12.69
N GLY A 60 -6.02 -14.10 -13.63
CA GLY A 60 -5.60 -12.71 -13.76
C GLY A 60 -5.93 -11.90 -12.50
N TYR A 61 -7.16 -12.07 -12.00
CA TYR A 61 -7.59 -11.41 -10.76
C TYR A 61 -6.79 -11.87 -9.54
N SER A 62 -6.59 -13.17 -9.36
CA SER A 62 -5.87 -13.73 -8.21
C SER A 62 -4.41 -13.28 -8.17
N LEU A 63 -3.72 -13.26 -9.32
CA LEU A 63 -2.35 -12.77 -9.39
C LEU A 63 -2.27 -11.26 -9.15
N ALA A 64 -3.22 -10.47 -9.67
CA ALA A 64 -3.27 -9.03 -9.43
C ALA A 64 -3.50 -8.70 -7.94
N VAL A 65 -4.43 -9.40 -7.28
CA VAL A 65 -4.68 -9.26 -5.83
C VAL A 65 -3.42 -9.59 -5.03
N ARG A 66 -2.64 -10.59 -5.47
CA ARG A 66 -1.39 -10.96 -4.79
C ARG A 66 -0.34 -9.86 -4.90
N VAL A 67 -0.15 -9.29 -6.09
CA VAL A 67 0.77 -8.15 -6.29
C VAL A 67 0.34 -6.96 -5.44
N ASP A 68 -0.96 -6.63 -5.41
CA ASP A 68 -1.50 -5.55 -4.60
C ASP A 68 -1.26 -5.78 -3.10
N THR A 69 -1.53 -7.00 -2.60
CA THR A 69 -1.26 -7.36 -1.20
C THR A 69 0.22 -7.21 -0.84
N ASP A 70 1.12 -7.61 -1.73
CA ASP A 70 2.55 -7.49 -1.50
C ASP A 70 3.04 -6.02 -1.54
N LEU A 71 2.42 -5.17 -2.37
CA LEU A 71 2.67 -3.73 -2.37
C LEU A 71 2.19 -3.07 -1.07
N HIS A 72 1.01 -3.43 -0.58
CA HIS A 72 0.52 -2.96 0.71
C HIS A 72 1.43 -3.40 1.87
N ALA A 73 1.86 -4.66 1.87
CA ALA A 73 2.81 -5.16 2.85
C ALA A 73 4.16 -4.44 2.79
N CYS A 74 4.66 -4.14 1.59
CA CYS A 74 5.88 -3.34 1.40
C CYS A 74 5.70 -1.92 1.93
N GLY A 75 4.54 -1.29 1.67
CA GLY A 75 4.22 0.06 2.13
C GLY A 75 4.20 0.21 3.65
N THR A 76 3.97 -0.85 4.41
CA THR A 76 4.07 -0.80 5.88
C THR A 76 5.49 -0.56 6.40
N GLY A 77 6.52 -0.69 5.56
CA GLY A 77 7.93 -0.40 5.86
C GLY A 77 8.35 1.06 5.64
N PHE A 78 7.44 2.01 5.48
CA PHE A 78 7.79 3.42 5.39
C PHE A 78 8.45 3.93 6.69
N GLY A 79 9.43 4.83 6.54
CA GLY A 79 10.15 5.45 7.66
C GLY A 79 11.49 4.80 7.98
N ASP A 80 11.57 3.49 8.09
CA ASP A 80 12.82 2.78 8.46
C ASP A 80 13.57 2.13 7.30
N GLY A 81 13.01 2.16 6.08
CA GLY A 81 13.62 1.49 4.93
C GLY A 81 13.69 -0.04 5.07
N GLY A 82 13.08 -0.59 6.10
CA GLY A 82 13.02 -2.01 6.39
C GLY A 82 11.72 -2.65 5.90
N ALA A 83 11.82 -3.87 5.36
CA ALA A 83 10.64 -4.66 5.06
C ALA A 83 10.01 -5.13 6.40
N VAL A 84 8.76 -4.75 6.64
CA VAL A 84 7.96 -5.38 7.69
C VAL A 84 7.72 -6.81 7.29
N VAL A 85 8.24 -7.74 8.05
CA VAL A 85 8.00 -9.17 7.84
C VAL A 85 6.66 -9.51 8.48
N HIS A 86 5.61 -9.57 7.68
CA HIS A 86 4.33 -10.12 8.11
C HIS A 86 4.54 -11.55 8.64
N GLY A 87 4.19 -11.80 9.89
CA GLY A 87 4.17 -13.11 10.50
C GLY A 87 5.29 -13.42 11.51
N ALA A 88 6.20 -12.49 11.80
CA ALA A 88 6.98 -12.54 13.02
C ALA A 88 6.12 -12.05 14.18
N ALA A 89 6.30 -12.65 15.37
CA ALA A 89 5.57 -12.27 16.57
C ALA A 89 5.55 -10.74 16.74
N ALA A 90 4.45 -10.19 17.22
CA ALA A 90 4.04 -8.78 17.28
C ALA A 90 4.99 -7.78 17.96
N THR A 91 6.26 -8.07 18.06
CA THR A 91 7.24 -7.28 18.82
C THR A 91 8.00 -6.23 17.99
N ASP A 92 7.77 -6.12 16.68
CA ASP A 92 8.67 -5.35 15.81
C ASP A 92 8.02 -4.19 15.02
N TYR A 93 6.83 -3.72 15.39
CA TYR A 93 6.15 -2.61 14.67
C TYR A 93 6.59 -1.20 15.12
N GLN A 94 7.77 -1.04 15.65
CA GLN A 94 8.34 0.27 15.99
C GLN A 94 8.86 0.97 14.73
N HIS A 95 7.96 1.45 13.87
CA HIS A 95 8.36 2.15 12.65
C HIS A 95 8.26 3.66 12.83
N THR A 96 9.32 4.38 12.49
CA THR A 96 9.35 5.84 12.47
C THR A 96 8.32 6.45 11.52
N GLY A 97 7.83 5.67 10.56
CA GLY A 97 6.80 6.07 9.59
C GLY A 97 5.38 5.63 9.89
N CYS A 98 5.12 4.98 11.02
CA CYS A 98 3.76 4.58 11.42
C CYS A 98 3.22 5.48 12.52
N PHE A 99 2.01 6.01 12.31
CA PHE A 99 1.34 6.93 13.22
C PHE A 99 -0.11 6.54 13.45
N PHE A 100 -0.64 6.89 14.61
CA PHE A 100 -2.05 6.70 14.95
C PHE A 100 -2.63 7.95 15.62
N ASN A 101 -3.95 8.04 15.63
CA ASN A 101 -4.69 9.05 16.36
C ASN A 101 -4.98 8.57 17.78
N ASP A 102 -4.59 9.36 18.78
CA ASP A 102 -4.86 9.11 20.19
C ASP A 102 -5.58 10.31 20.78
N GLY A 103 -6.90 10.21 20.95
CA GLY A 103 -7.72 11.28 21.52
C GLY A 103 -7.62 12.63 20.81
N GLY A 104 -7.27 12.64 19.51
CA GLY A 104 -7.05 13.86 18.71
C GLY A 104 -5.60 14.30 18.61
N THR A 105 -4.65 13.53 19.17
CA THR A 105 -3.21 13.77 19.05
C THR A 105 -2.59 12.75 18.09
N THR A 106 -1.73 13.20 17.19
CA THR A 106 -0.97 12.34 16.28
C THR A 106 0.24 11.77 17.01
N THR A 107 0.23 10.48 17.28
CA THR A 107 1.28 9.79 18.03
C THR A 107 1.96 8.75 17.14
N GLN A 108 3.28 8.61 17.29
CA GLN A 108 4.02 7.57 16.60
C GLN A 108 3.64 6.20 17.17
N TYR A 109 3.41 5.23 16.29
CA TYR A 109 3.07 3.88 16.66
C TYR A 109 4.28 3.18 17.31
N THR A 110 4.10 2.67 18.51
CA THR A 110 5.05 1.80 19.21
C THR A 110 4.28 0.60 19.76
N ASP A 111 4.96 -0.52 19.95
CA ASP A 111 4.38 -1.81 20.33
C ASP A 111 3.41 -1.73 21.54
N ASP A 112 3.73 -0.88 22.52
CA ASP A 112 2.91 -0.72 23.72
C ASP A 112 1.73 0.27 23.58
N THR A 113 1.67 1.04 22.50
CA THR A 113 0.70 2.14 22.34
C THR A 113 -0.45 1.83 21.38
N ALA A 114 -0.41 0.67 20.73
CA ALA A 114 -1.43 0.21 19.77
C ALA A 114 -2.86 0.15 20.34
N VAL A 115 -2.98 0.01 21.65
CA VAL A 115 -4.26 -0.08 22.38
C VAL A 115 -5.09 1.19 22.27
N ALA A 116 -4.45 2.31 21.96
CA ALA A 116 -5.05 3.64 21.96
C ALA A 116 -5.39 4.15 20.54
N ALA A 117 -5.22 3.33 19.50
CA ALA A 117 -5.54 3.76 18.14
C ALA A 117 -7.04 4.08 18.01
N ASP A 118 -7.32 5.32 17.64
CA ASP A 118 -8.66 5.83 17.42
C ASP A 118 -9.06 5.69 15.94
N ILE A 119 -10.32 5.98 15.67
CA ILE A 119 -10.85 6.07 14.32
C ILE A 119 -10.17 7.23 13.56
N PHE A 120 -10.20 7.15 12.24
CA PHE A 120 -9.71 8.21 11.35
C PHE A 120 -10.39 9.55 11.66
N SER A 121 -9.58 10.61 11.81
CA SER A 121 -10.06 11.98 12.01
C SER A 121 -9.45 12.94 10.99
N ASP A 122 -10.16 14.04 10.68
CA ASP A 122 -9.69 15.08 9.78
C ASP A 122 -8.41 15.77 10.30
N ALA A 123 -8.32 15.97 11.62
CA ALA A 123 -7.15 16.56 12.24
C ALA A 123 -5.91 15.69 12.05
N PHE A 124 -6.01 14.40 12.35
CA PHE A 124 -4.95 13.42 12.16
C PHE A 124 -4.46 13.37 10.70
N TYR A 125 -5.39 13.37 9.75
CA TYR A 125 -5.03 13.34 8.34
C TYR A 125 -4.27 14.60 7.90
N ARG A 126 -4.66 15.79 8.37
CA ARG A 126 -3.94 17.05 8.10
C ARG A 126 -2.54 17.05 8.69
N ASP A 127 -2.37 16.52 9.89
CA ASP A 127 -1.05 16.38 10.51
C ASP A 127 -0.13 15.46 9.68
N MET A 128 -0.69 14.39 9.12
CA MET A 128 0.08 13.48 8.26
C MET A 128 0.47 14.14 6.93
N ILE A 129 -0.40 14.97 6.36
CA ILE A 129 -0.05 15.78 5.17
C ILE A 129 1.07 16.76 5.52
N GLN A 130 0.99 17.44 6.68
CA GLN A 130 2.05 18.34 7.12
C GLN A 130 3.40 17.62 7.24
N LYS A 131 3.43 16.39 7.80
CA LYS A 131 4.68 15.61 7.88
C LYS A 131 5.29 15.32 6.51
N LEU A 132 4.47 15.07 5.46
CA LEU A 132 4.97 14.93 4.09
C LEU A 132 5.54 16.25 3.56
N ASP A 133 4.91 17.38 3.89
CA ASP A 133 5.41 18.70 3.52
C ASP A 133 6.73 19.02 4.21
N ASP A 134 6.87 18.69 5.50
CA ASP A 134 8.10 18.84 6.28
C ASP A 134 9.26 18.00 5.68
N ASN A 135 8.95 16.84 5.10
CA ASN A 135 9.90 16.00 4.37
C ASN A 135 10.18 16.49 2.94
N ASN A 136 9.62 17.63 2.52
CA ASN A 136 9.74 18.18 1.17
C ASN A 136 9.28 17.21 0.07
N VAL A 137 8.26 16.41 0.30
CA VAL A 137 7.66 15.53 -0.70
C VAL A 137 6.76 16.37 -1.63
N PRO A 138 6.89 16.23 -2.97
CA PRO A 138 6.02 16.96 -3.89
C PRO A 138 4.53 16.75 -3.61
N MET A 139 3.70 17.79 -3.81
CA MET A 139 2.25 17.68 -3.60
C MET A 139 1.57 16.86 -4.70
N GLU A 140 2.09 16.93 -5.93
CA GLU A 140 1.56 16.17 -7.06
C GLU A 140 1.93 14.68 -6.95
N GLY A 141 0.98 13.79 -7.19
CA GLY A 141 1.23 12.35 -7.18
C GLY A 141 1.22 11.73 -5.78
N ARG A 142 0.68 12.43 -4.78
CA ARG A 142 0.38 11.84 -3.46
C ARG A 142 -0.89 11.00 -3.56
N VAL A 143 -0.86 9.87 -2.91
CA VAL A 143 -1.94 8.88 -2.91
C VAL A 143 -2.23 8.46 -1.47
N LEU A 144 -3.51 8.34 -1.15
CA LEU A 144 -4.00 7.77 0.10
C LEU A 144 -4.77 6.48 -0.22
N VAL A 145 -4.31 5.36 0.29
CA VAL A 145 -5.01 4.08 0.19
C VAL A 145 -5.60 3.72 1.54
N ILE A 146 -6.90 3.52 1.59
CA ILE A 146 -7.65 3.33 2.83
C ILE A 146 -8.44 2.02 2.84
N PRO A 147 -8.63 1.39 4.01
CA PRO A 147 -9.57 0.30 4.17
C PRO A 147 -11.04 0.80 4.10
N PRO A 148 -12.01 -0.10 3.85
CA PRO A 148 -13.44 0.27 3.79
C PRO A 148 -13.99 0.86 5.07
N SER A 149 -13.46 0.50 6.24
CA SER A 149 -13.83 1.06 7.55
C SER A 149 -13.57 2.57 7.59
N VAL A 150 -12.41 3.01 7.10
CA VAL A 150 -12.05 4.43 7.00
C VAL A 150 -12.95 5.17 6.00
N ARG A 151 -13.28 4.53 4.88
CA ARG A 151 -14.24 5.12 3.93
C ARG A 151 -15.57 5.43 4.60
N LYS A 152 -16.10 4.50 5.40
CA LYS A 152 -17.33 4.71 6.18
C LYS A 152 -17.22 5.94 7.08
N THR A 153 -16.09 6.10 7.77
CA THR A 153 -15.83 7.24 8.66
C THR A 153 -15.75 8.55 7.89
N ILE A 154 -15.03 8.60 6.78
CA ILE A 154 -14.90 9.80 5.92
C ILE A 154 -16.27 10.26 5.39
N MET A 155 -17.11 9.31 4.96
CA MET A 155 -18.47 9.61 4.49
C MET A 155 -19.37 10.18 5.59
N GLY A 156 -19.02 10.03 6.86
CA GLY A 156 -19.75 10.61 8.01
C GLY A 156 -19.21 11.97 8.48
N LEU A 157 -18.10 12.44 7.91
CA LEU A 157 -17.52 13.73 8.29
C LEU A 157 -18.23 14.88 7.53
N ASP A 158 -18.84 15.82 8.25
CA ASP A 158 -19.61 16.94 7.69
C ASP A 158 -18.84 17.72 6.63
N ARG A 159 -17.53 17.90 6.83
CA ARG A 159 -16.67 18.67 5.93
C ARG A 159 -16.57 18.06 4.53
N TYR A 160 -16.71 16.74 4.39
CA TYR A 160 -16.63 16.04 3.11
C TYR A 160 -17.99 15.74 2.49
N VAL A 161 -19.05 15.88 3.26
CA VAL A 161 -20.43 15.55 2.84
C VAL A 161 -21.27 16.79 2.61
N SER A 162 -21.00 17.90 3.31
CA SER A 162 -21.77 19.12 3.22
C SER A 162 -21.56 19.81 1.87
N SER A 163 -22.66 20.18 1.21
CA SER A 163 -22.65 20.94 -0.04
C SER A 163 -21.98 22.31 0.06
N ASP A 164 -21.83 22.84 1.29
CA ASP A 164 -21.18 24.13 1.54
C ASP A 164 -19.66 24.06 1.37
N PHE A 165 -19.07 22.86 1.48
CA PHE A 165 -17.63 22.64 1.39
C PHE A 165 -17.18 21.85 0.14
N VAL A 166 -18.07 21.08 -0.47
CA VAL A 166 -17.76 20.21 -1.60
C VAL A 166 -18.60 20.60 -2.82
N THR A 167 -17.94 21.06 -3.86
CA THR A 167 -18.59 21.40 -5.15
C THR A 167 -18.99 20.16 -5.97
N GLY A 168 -18.99 18.97 -5.40
CA GLY A 168 -19.24 17.70 -6.08
C GLY A 168 -20.30 16.83 -5.41
N GLN A 169 -20.80 15.85 -6.15
CA GLN A 169 -21.89 14.94 -5.73
C GLN A 169 -21.38 13.75 -4.87
N THR A 170 -20.55 14.01 -3.87
CA THR A 170 -19.94 12.96 -3.02
C THR A 170 -21.01 12.14 -2.30
N THR A 171 -22.08 12.78 -1.87
CA THR A 171 -23.20 12.13 -1.15
C THR A 171 -23.98 11.17 -2.04
N ASN A 172 -24.13 11.47 -3.32
CA ASN A 172 -24.92 10.67 -4.25
C ASN A 172 -24.15 9.48 -4.83
N SER A 173 -22.82 9.60 -5.00
CA SER A 173 -21.99 8.57 -5.64
C SER A 173 -21.19 7.73 -4.65
N GLY A 174 -20.99 8.22 -3.42
CA GLY A 174 -20.09 7.58 -2.46
C GLY A 174 -18.61 7.54 -2.91
N LEU A 175 -18.27 8.33 -3.93
CA LEU A 175 -16.92 8.48 -4.45
C LEU A 175 -16.19 9.56 -3.67
N ILE A 176 -15.10 9.23 -3.01
CA ILE A 176 -14.31 10.18 -2.23
C ILE A 176 -13.37 10.99 -3.15
N GLY A 177 -12.83 10.35 -4.19
CA GLY A 177 -12.03 11.00 -5.22
C GLY A 177 -10.73 11.62 -4.70
N ASN A 178 -10.77 12.87 -4.27
CA ASN A 178 -9.60 13.63 -3.84
C ASN A 178 -9.87 14.34 -2.51
N LEU A 179 -8.92 14.24 -1.56
CA LEU A 179 -8.96 14.91 -0.26
C LEU A 179 -7.71 15.77 -0.09
N TYR A 180 -7.87 17.08 0.04
CA TYR A 180 -6.78 18.06 0.20
C TYR A 180 -5.67 17.94 -0.86
N GLY A 181 -6.03 17.61 -2.11
CA GLY A 181 -5.07 17.45 -3.20
C GLY A 181 -4.42 16.06 -3.27
N VAL A 182 -4.86 15.10 -2.44
CA VAL A 182 -4.42 13.71 -2.43
C VAL A 182 -5.48 12.80 -3.00
N ASP A 183 -5.11 11.94 -3.95
CA ASP A 183 -6.04 10.98 -4.54
C ASP A 183 -6.31 9.82 -3.58
N VAL A 184 -7.59 9.48 -3.38
CA VAL A 184 -8.01 8.46 -2.42
C VAL A 184 -8.49 7.21 -3.13
N TYR A 185 -7.88 6.08 -2.77
CA TYR A 185 -8.27 4.75 -3.23
C TYR A 185 -8.72 3.89 -2.06
N VAL A 186 -9.68 3.03 -2.30
CA VAL A 186 -10.20 2.09 -1.28
C VAL A 186 -9.77 0.68 -1.64
N SER A 187 -9.09 0.00 -0.73
CA SER A 187 -8.66 -1.38 -0.92
C SER A 187 -8.93 -2.22 0.33
N ASN A 188 -9.40 -3.46 0.12
CA ASN A 188 -9.51 -4.46 1.18
C ASN A 188 -8.16 -5.11 1.53
N ASN A 189 -7.14 -4.91 0.68
CA ASN A 189 -5.83 -5.52 0.83
C ASN A 189 -4.91 -4.70 1.77
N CYS A 190 -5.44 -3.65 2.41
CA CYS A 190 -4.71 -2.91 3.44
C CYS A 190 -4.22 -3.87 4.53
N ALA A 191 -2.92 -3.78 4.83
CA ALA A 191 -2.29 -4.69 5.78
C ALA A 191 -2.88 -4.52 7.18
N THR A 192 -3.06 -5.64 7.89
CA THR A 192 -3.32 -5.60 9.34
C THR A 192 -2.01 -5.29 10.03
N ILE A 193 -1.98 -4.22 10.83
CA ILE A 193 -0.81 -3.83 11.62
C ILE A 193 -0.82 -4.61 12.92
N GLU A 194 -2.00 -4.70 13.55
CA GLU A 194 -2.18 -5.47 14.77
C GLU A 194 -3.55 -6.14 14.75
N ALA A 195 -3.59 -7.42 15.12
CA ALA A 195 -4.83 -8.18 15.26
C ALA A 195 -5.27 -8.20 16.73
N ALA A 196 -6.58 -8.15 16.98
CA ALA A 196 -7.11 -8.25 18.32
C ALA A 196 -6.65 -9.54 19.00
N GLY A 197 -5.92 -9.41 20.11
CA GLY A 197 -5.41 -10.52 20.91
C GLY A 197 -3.96 -10.93 20.64
N ASP A 198 -3.27 -10.32 19.70
CA ASP A 198 -1.84 -10.56 19.47
C ASP A 198 -0.98 -9.91 20.58
N ASN A 199 -1.45 -8.79 21.12
CA ASN A 199 -0.87 -8.16 22.30
C ASN A 199 -1.85 -8.31 23.49
N THR A 200 -1.36 -8.54 24.70
CA THR A 200 -2.16 -8.67 25.92
C THR A 200 -2.97 -7.41 26.26
N ALA A 201 -2.66 -6.29 25.63
CA ALA A 201 -3.31 -5.00 25.82
C ALA A 201 -4.26 -4.61 24.68
N SER A 202 -4.14 -5.17 23.48
CA SER A 202 -4.96 -4.80 22.33
C SER A 202 -6.20 -5.67 22.21
N SER A 203 -7.35 -5.03 22.22
CA SER A 203 -8.66 -5.65 21.92
C SER A 203 -9.25 -5.18 20.59
N ILE A 204 -8.48 -4.43 19.79
CA ILE A 204 -8.96 -3.74 18.60
C ILE A 204 -8.07 -4.13 17.42
N ASP A 205 -8.70 -4.59 16.33
CA ASP A 205 -8.01 -4.78 15.06
C ASP A 205 -7.57 -3.43 14.50
N THR A 206 -6.31 -3.32 14.11
CA THR A 206 -5.74 -2.11 13.53
C THR A 206 -5.30 -2.34 12.09
N ARG A 207 -5.83 -1.55 11.17
CA ARG A 207 -5.48 -1.57 9.75
C ARG A 207 -4.56 -0.41 9.39
N GLY A 208 -3.60 -0.68 8.52
CA GLY A 208 -2.72 0.33 7.96
C GLY A 208 -3.27 0.96 6.70
N ALA A 209 -3.71 2.22 6.79
CA ALA A 209 -3.89 3.04 5.60
C ALA A 209 -2.53 3.60 5.17
N LEU A 210 -2.28 3.73 3.87
CA LEU A 210 -1.01 4.18 3.32
C LEU A 210 -1.17 5.57 2.69
N LEU A 211 -0.42 6.55 3.20
CA LEU A 211 -0.30 7.88 2.60
C LEU A 211 1.12 8.02 2.04
N PHE A 212 1.27 8.09 0.73
CA PHE A 212 2.59 8.10 0.11
C PHE A 212 2.59 8.82 -1.24
N HIS A 213 3.79 9.18 -1.68
CA HIS A 213 4.02 9.66 -3.04
C HIS A 213 4.31 8.46 -3.96
N LYS A 214 3.89 8.54 -5.22
CA LYS A 214 4.07 7.48 -6.22
C LYS A 214 5.50 6.94 -6.35
N ASP A 215 6.51 7.77 -6.06
CA ASP A 215 7.92 7.39 -6.13
C ASP A 215 8.44 6.76 -4.82
N ALA A 216 7.57 6.50 -3.84
CA ALA A 216 7.96 5.90 -2.56
C ALA A 216 8.24 4.40 -2.66
N ILE A 217 7.51 3.70 -3.53
CA ILE A 217 7.59 2.25 -3.74
C ILE A 217 8.00 1.98 -5.18
N VAL A 218 8.84 0.97 -5.38
CA VAL A 218 9.23 0.45 -6.70
C VAL A 218 8.76 -0.99 -6.84
N LEU A 219 8.07 -1.25 -7.94
CA LEU A 219 7.74 -2.60 -8.42
C LEU A 219 8.67 -2.92 -9.59
N ALA A 220 9.47 -3.97 -9.46
CA ALA A 220 10.32 -4.50 -10.52
C ALA A 220 9.72 -5.80 -11.04
N GLU A 221 9.19 -5.79 -12.25
CA GLU A 221 8.61 -6.96 -12.90
C GLU A 221 9.62 -7.54 -13.89
N GLN A 222 10.09 -8.75 -13.63
CA GLN A 222 10.98 -9.46 -14.52
C GLN A 222 10.20 -10.30 -15.55
N GLN A 223 9.09 -10.88 -15.11
CA GLN A 223 8.20 -11.64 -15.96
C GLN A 223 6.76 -11.24 -15.68
N SER A 224 6.13 -10.63 -16.68
CA SER A 224 4.69 -10.35 -16.64
C SER A 224 3.87 -11.65 -16.66
N VAL A 225 2.59 -11.53 -16.32
CA VAL A 225 1.68 -12.67 -16.27
C VAL A 225 1.76 -13.45 -17.57
N ARG A 226 2.23 -14.67 -17.49
CA ARG A 226 2.33 -15.62 -18.58
C ARG A 226 1.34 -16.75 -18.34
N SER A 227 0.55 -17.10 -19.35
CA SER A 227 -0.38 -18.23 -19.30
C SER A 227 0.07 -19.34 -20.23
N GLN A 228 -0.06 -20.59 -19.79
CA GLN A 228 0.25 -21.79 -20.55
C GLN A 228 -0.84 -22.83 -20.36
N THR A 229 -1.08 -23.63 -21.38
CA THR A 229 -2.03 -24.74 -21.35
C THR A 229 -1.36 -26.01 -21.83
N GLN A 230 -1.59 -27.13 -21.14
CA GLN A 230 -1.09 -28.43 -21.51
C GLN A 230 -2.19 -29.49 -21.30
N TYR A 231 -2.43 -30.32 -22.30
CA TYR A 231 -3.33 -31.47 -22.15
C TYR A 231 -2.64 -32.60 -21.36
N LYS A 232 -3.29 -33.08 -20.32
CA LYS A 232 -2.85 -34.19 -19.47
C LYS A 232 -3.71 -35.43 -19.77
N GLN A 233 -3.18 -36.33 -20.59
CA GLN A 233 -3.90 -37.54 -21.00
C GLN A 233 -4.25 -38.48 -19.84
N GLU A 234 -3.42 -38.50 -18.79
CA GLU A 234 -3.63 -39.30 -17.60
C GLU A 234 -4.90 -38.93 -16.84
N TYR A 235 -5.31 -37.65 -16.96
CA TYR A 235 -6.47 -37.11 -16.25
C TYR A 235 -7.64 -36.73 -17.16
N LEU A 236 -7.49 -36.98 -18.48
CA LEU A 236 -8.46 -36.52 -19.52
C LEU A 236 -8.85 -35.06 -19.31
N SER A 237 -7.85 -34.19 -19.15
CA SER A 237 -8.04 -32.83 -18.68
C SER A 237 -7.01 -31.89 -19.30
N THR A 238 -7.35 -30.63 -19.43
CA THR A 238 -6.43 -29.56 -19.78
C THR A 238 -5.91 -28.88 -18.53
N LEU A 239 -4.59 -28.89 -18.31
CA LEU A 239 -3.93 -28.10 -17.27
C LEU A 239 -3.74 -26.67 -17.77
N TYR A 240 -4.33 -25.71 -17.06
CA TYR A 240 -4.09 -24.29 -17.24
C TYR A 240 -3.17 -23.79 -16.14
N THR A 241 -2.10 -23.10 -16.50
CA THR A 241 -1.16 -22.48 -15.55
C THR A 241 -0.92 -21.04 -15.94
N ALA A 242 -0.90 -20.16 -14.95
CA ALA A 242 -0.46 -18.77 -15.11
C ALA A 242 0.57 -18.45 -14.02
N ASP A 243 1.63 -17.75 -14.37
CA ASP A 243 2.70 -17.38 -13.44
C ASP A 243 3.17 -15.95 -13.67
N CYS A 244 3.73 -15.34 -12.61
CA CYS A 244 4.38 -14.04 -12.66
C CYS A 244 5.61 -14.02 -11.74
N LEU A 245 6.60 -13.19 -12.08
CA LEU A 245 7.83 -13.03 -11.30
C LEU A 245 8.15 -11.55 -11.15
N TYR A 246 8.19 -11.08 -9.90
CA TYR A 246 8.43 -9.67 -9.56
C TYR A 246 9.15 -9.50 -8.22
N GLY A 247 9.57 -8.28 -7.96
CA GLY A 247 10.09 -7.81 -6.69
C GLY A 247 9.49 -6.48 -6.30
N VAL A 248 9.32 -6.23 -5.02
CA VAL A 248 8.82 -4.96 -4.47
C VAL A 248 9.77 -4.45 -3.40
N GLN A 249 10.02 -3.14 -3.40
CA GLN A 249 10.91 -2.50 -2.43
C GLN A 249 10.47 -1.07 -2.15
N VAL A 250 10.65 -0.61 -0.91
CA VAL A 250 10.54 0.81 -0.59
C VAL A 250 11.77 1.52 -1.14
N TYR A 251 11.55 2.51 -2.00
CA TYR A 251 12.62 3.31 -2.61
C TYR A 251 12.95 4.55 -1.80
N ARG A 252 11.91 5.25 -1.33
CA ARG A 252 12.04 6.48 -0.55
C ARG A 252 11.20 6.37 0.72
N PRO A 253 11.80 5.88 1.83
CA PRO A 253 11.06 5.64 3.06
C PRO A 253 10.47 6.92 3.67
N GLU A 254 11.10 8.08 3.47
CA GLU A 254 10.61 9.38 3.93
C GLU A 254 9.44 9.94 3.12
N ALA A 255 9.14 9.36 1.94
CA ALA A 255 8.07 9.82 1.06
C ALA A 255 6.73 9.10 1.29
N GLY A 256 6.59 8.37 2.38
CA GLY A 256 5.35 7.69 2.76
C GLY A 256 5.22 7.51 4.25
N PHE A 257 3.96 7.38 4.70
CA PHE A 257 3.59 7.10 6.07
C PHE A 257 2.48 6.07 6.14
N VAL A 258 2.46 5.33 7.24
CA VAL A 258 1.41 4.41 7.60
C VAL A 258 0.50 5.04 8.64
N LEU A 259 -0.78 5.04 8.38
CA LEU A 259 -1.79 5.49 9.32
C LEU A 259 -2.43 4.24 9.94
N ALA A 260 -2.09 3.95 11.20
CA ALA A 260 -2.70 2.88 11.95
C ALA A 260 -4.08 3.34 12.45
N ILE A 261 -5.13 2.65 12.03
CA ILE A 261 -6.52 3.04 12.26
C ILE A 261 -7.28 1.85 12.85
N ALA A 262 -8.00 2.08 13.94
CA ALA A 262 -8.88 1.08 14.54
C ALA A 262 -10.04 0.71 13.59
N GLU A 263 -10.37 -0.58 13.54
CA GLU A 263 -11.44 -1.13 12.70
C GLU A 263 -12.81 -1.13 13.39
#